data_dd4f6d0ea0b580d04a71d79799f152ef
#
_entry.id   dd4f6d0ea0b580d04a71d79799f152ef
#
_cell.length_a   1.000
_cell.length_b   1.000
_cell.length_c   1.000
_cell.angle_alpha   90.00
_cell.angle_beta   90.00
_cell.angle_gamma   90.00
#
_symmetry.space_group_name_H-M   'P 1'
#
loop_
_entity.id
_entity.type
_entity.pdbx_description
1 polymer ?
#
loop_
_entity_poly.entity_id
_entity_poly.type
_entity_poly.pdbx_seq_one_letter_code
_entity_poly.pdbx_strand_id
1 'polypeptide(L)'
;MYNKKSFLICHRGALGDFILTWPAIYCLRKVLPHYQFIGIGRTEYMRLAGSFGLLDTYIDKESAGLLDFFCGKSIPEKIGSPHGAVLWLTEGQKVANLLKKPASLPVVSITPFPEEQTHLAEYYCLALQSHFPITIPQELSDCFPARETEGQYALIHPGSGSPGKNYSPQFYRVLAKELRQSCYPEVGFIFGPAEEEKMNAEDFAGEWIERPKDVEALAGLLSGASLYIGNDSGVSHLAGFVGTPTIVLYKTTDPKLWGVLGKKVVHISDANEGVALCEIHKCLSYWERES
;
A
#
# COMPACT_ATOMS: atom_id res chain seq x y z
N MET A 1 5.67 -6.11 -35.30
CA MET A 1 5.42 -5.70 -33.91
C MET A 1 6.75 -5.22 -33.34
N TYR A 2 6.89 -3.95 -33.00
CA TYR A 2 8.08 -3.47 -32.30
C TYR A 2 8.12 -4.17 -30.94
N ASN A 3 9.19 -4.92 -30.67
CA ASN A 3 9.42 -5.59 -29.41
C ASN A 3 9.57 -4.48 -28.35
N LYS A 4 8.52 -4.22 -27.54
CA LYS A 4 8.58 -3.20 -26.49
C LYS A 4 9.69 -3.59 -25.53
N LYS A 5 10.57 -2.65 -25.23
CA LYS A 5 11.60 -2.83 -24.22
C LYS A 5 10.93 -3.09 -22.87
N SER A 6 11.30 -4.16 -22.18
CA SER A 6 10.69 -4.54 -20.91
C SER A 6 11.57 -4.16 -19.71
N PHE A 7 10.93 -3.81 -18.61
CA PHE A 7 11.55 -3.50 -17.31
C PHE A 7 10.83 -4.26 -16.21
N LEU A 8 11.55 -4.97 -15.36
CA LEU A 8 10.94 -5.78 -14.30
C LEU A 8 10.79 -4.99 -12.99
N ILE A 9 9.65 -5.19 -12.36
CA ILE A 9 9.32 -4.74 -11.01
C ILE A 9 8.98 -5.98 -10.19
N CYS A 10 9.82 -6.33 -9.22
CA CYS A 10 9.60 -7.53 -8.42
C CYS A 10 9.37 -7.21 -6.95
N HIS A 11 8.21 -7.64 -6.41
CA HIS A 11 7.86 -7.48 -5.00
C HIS A 11 7.07 -8.69 -4.49
N ARG A 12 7.40 -9.22 -3.29
CA ARG A 12 6.78 -10.41 -2.72
C ARG A 12 6.13 -10.20 -1.35
N GLY A 13 6.24 -9.00 -0.80
CA GLY A 13 5.72 -8.65 0.53
C GLY A 13 4.20 -8.46 0.59
N ALA A 14 3.73 -7.92 1.70
CA ALA A 14 2.34 -7.58 1.94
C ALA A 14 1.88 -6.38 1.10
N LEU A 15 0.57 -6.08 1.11
CA LEU A 15 -0.02 -4.99 0.34
C LEU A 15 0.57 -3.63 0.74
N GLY A 16 0.68 -3.35 2.05
CA GLY A 16 1.24 -2.08 2.54
C GLY A 16 2.68 -1.86 2.10
N ASP A 17 3.53 -2.90 2.24
CA ASP A 17 4.93 -2.84 1.81
C ASP A 17 5.04 -2.57 0.30
N PHE A 18 4.13 -3.14 -0.50
CA PHE A 18 4.12 -2.91 -1.94
C PHE A 18 3.66 -1.50 -2.28
N ILE A 19 2.62 -0.97 -1.63
CA ILE A 19 2.14 0.41 -1.86
C ILE A 19 3.24 1.43 -1.52
N LEU A 20 4.06 1.17 -0.49
CA LEU A 20 5.20 2.02 -0.16
C LEU A 20 6.28 2.06 -1.26
N THR A 21 6.31 1.11 -2.20
CA THR A 21 7.18 1.18 -3.38
C THR A 21 6.63 2.06 -4.51
N TRP A 22 5.33 2.39 -4.48
CA TRP A 22 4.66 3.04 -5.61
C TRP A 22 5.17 4.44 -5.95
N PRO A 23 5.55 5.31 -4.99
CA PRO A 23 6.22 6.57 -5.32
C PRO A 23 7.50 6.36 -6.14
N ALA A 24 8.31 5.37 -5.78
CA ALA A 24 9.54 5.05 -6.50
C ALA A 24 9.24 4.49 -7.92
N ILE A 25 8.24 3.62 -8.06
CA ILE A 25 7.79 3.11 -9.38
C ILE A 25 7.25 4.26 -10.24
N TYR A 26 6.46 5.17 -9.67
CA TYR A 26 5.93 6.34 -10.39
C TYR A 26 7.05 7.25 -10.92
N CYS A 27 8.04 7.57 -10.09
CA CYS A 27 9.20 8.35 -10.52
C CYS A 27 9.99 7.64 -11.62
N LEU A 28 10.15 6.31 -11.51
CA LEU A 28 10.85 5.51 -12.51
C LEU A 28 10.10 5.48 -13.85
N ARG A 29 8.77 5.38 -13.84
CA ARG A 29 7.96 5.43 -15.06
C ARG A 29 8.11 6.76 -15.81
N LYS A 30 8.28 7.87 -15.13
CA LYS A 30 8.50 9.19 -15.76
C LYS A 30 9.79 9.24 -16.58
N VAL A 31 10.85 8.56 -16.13
CA VAL A 31 12.15 8.54 -16.83
C VAL A 31 12.28 7.37 -17.80
N LEU A 32 11.40 6.39 -17.75
CA LEU A 32 11.36 5.21 -18.63
C LEU A 32 10.01 5.07 -19.38
N PRO A 33 9.47 6.12 -20.03
CA PRO A 33 8.11 6.12 -20.60
C PRO A 33 7.92 5.13 -21.75
N HIS A 34 9.00 4.69 -22.39
CA HIS A 34 8.98 3.76 -23.54
C HIS A 34 9.18 2.30 -23.14
N TYR A 35 9.31 2.02 -21.84
CA TYR A 35 9.47 0.66 -21.34
C TYR A 35 8.14 0.11 -20.87
N GLN A 36 7.92 -1.18 -21.13
CA GLN A 36 6.83 -1.95 -20.56
C GLN A 36 7.25 -2.45 -19.18
N PHE A 37 6.54 -2.03 -18.15
CA PHE A 37 6.79 -2.47 -16.79
C PHE A 37 6.04 -3.77 -16.52
N ILE A 38 6.80 -4.82 -16.21
CA ILE A 38 6.30 -6.16 -15.93
C ILE A 38 6.44 -6.43 -14.44
N GLY A 39 5.31 -6.55 -13.74
CA GLY A 39 5.28 -6.87 -12.32
C GLY A 39 5.49 -8.37 -12.07
N ILE A 40 6.28 -8.73 -11.05
CA ILE A 40 6.35 -10.09 -10.52
C ILE A 40 5.99 -10.06 -9.04
N GLY A 41 4.86 -10.65 -8.67
CA GLY A 41 4.35 -10.64 -7.30
C GLY A 41 3.01 -11.34 -7.16
N ARG A 42 2.25 -11.03 -6.12
CA ARG A 42 0.88 -11.52 -5.98
C ARG A 42 0.01 -10.91 -7.07
N THR A 43 -0.67 -11.75 -7.84
CA THR A 43 -1.51 -11.33 -8.97
C THR A 43 -2.45 -10.19 -8.62
N GLU A 44 -3.15 -10.28 -7.50
CA GLU A 44 -4.10 -9.25 -7.05
C GLU A 44 -3.45 -7.88 -6.83
N TYR A 45 -2.24 -7.84 -6.24
CA TYR A 45 -1.52 -6.59 -5.99
C TYR A 45 -0.93 -6.01 -7.29
N MET A 46 -0.42 -6.87 -8.17
CA MET A 46 0.11 -6.45 -9.47
C MET A 46 -0.99 -5.91 -10.38
N ARG A 47 -2.17 -6.55 -10.36
CA ARG A 47 -3.35 -6.10 -11.09
C ARG A 47 -3.82 -4.74 -10.58
N LEU A 48 -3.90 -4.56 -9.27
CA LEU A 48 -4.21 -3.27 -8.66
C LEU A 48 -3.21 -2.17 -9.08
N ALA A 49 -1.92 -2.45 -9.04
CA ALA A 49 -0.91 -1.49 -9.51
C ALA A 49 -1.06 -1.18 -11.02
N GLY A 50 -1.47 -2.18 -11.81
CA GLY A 50 -1.79 -2.01 -13.22
C GLY A 50 -2.98 -1.08 -13.46
N SER A 51 -4.05 -1.19 -12.67
CA SER A 51 -5.23 -0.31 -12.77
C SER A 51 -4.91 1.16 -12.48
N PHE A 52 -3.85 1.42 -11.72
CA PHE A 52 -3.32 2.76 -11.45
C PHE A 52 -2.19 3.18 -12.43
N GLY A 53 -1.93 2.40 -13.48
CA GLY A 53 -0.94 2.73 -14.50
C GLY A 53 0.51 2.57 -14.05
N LEU A 54 0.77 1.92 -12.92
CA LEU A 54 2.13 1.67 -12.42
C LEU A 54 2.80 0.48 -13.12
N LEU A 55 2.02 -0.49 -13.57
CA LEU A 55 2.47 -1.68 -14.31
C LEU A 55 1.68 -1.82 -15.61
N ASP A 56 2.28 -2.41 -16.64
CA ASP A 56 1.62 -2.68 -17.92
C ASP A 56 1.13 -4.14 -18.00
N THR A 57 1.82 -5.05 -17.33
CA THR A 57 1.47 -6.47 -17.23
C THR A 57 2.13 -7.09 -16.00
N TYR A 58 1.80 -8.34 -15.72
CA TYR A 58 2.36 -9.02 -14.56
C TYR A 58 2.48 -10.54 -14.75
N ILE A 59 3.33 -11.14 -13.90
CA ILE A 59 3.53 -12.58 -13.76
C ILE A 59 3.26 -12.93 -12.30
N ASP A 60 2.36 -13.88 -12.06
CA ASP A 60 2.08 -14.36 -10.70
C ASP A 60 3.33 -15.02 -10.10
N LYS A 61 3.62 -14.69 -8.85
CA LYS A 61 4.81 -15.21 -8.13
C LYS A 61 4.82 -16.74 -7.97
N GLU A 62 3.66 -17.38 -8.06
CA GLU A 62 3.51 -18.85 -8.00
C GLU A 62 3.67 -19.52 -9.39
N SER A 63 3.90 -18.73 -10.44
CA SER A 63 4.04 -19.26 -11.79
C SER A 63 5.24 -20.21 -11.92
N ALA A 64 5.10 -21.24 -12.76
CA ALA A 64 6.15 -22.22 -13.01
C ALA A 64 7.49 -21.57 -13.41
N GLY A 65 8.57 -22.09 -12.86
CA GLY A 65 9.94 -21.62 -13.08
C GLY A 65 10.34 -20.39 -12.23
N LEU A 66 9.41 -19.73 -11.51
CA LEU A 66 9.79 -18.59 -10.67
C LEU A 66 10.53 -19.00 -9.38
N LEU A 67 10.37 -20.23 -8.91
CA LEU A 67 11.18 -20.70 -7.78
C LEU A 67 12.68 -20.68 -8.15
N ASP A 68 13.06 -21.21 -9.31
CA ASP A 68 14.46 -21.20 -9.77
C ASP A 68 14.95 -19.78 -10.08
N PHE A 69 14.09 -18.92 -10.58
CA PHE A 69 14.38 -17.50 -10.76
C PHE A 69 14.72 -16.82 -9.43
N PHE A 70 13.87 -16.97 -8.41
CA PHE A 70 14.14 -16.40 -7.08
C PHE A 70 15.36 -17.00 -6.38
N CYS A 71 15.69 -18.25 -6.71
CA CYS A 71 16.94 -18.87 -6.26
C CYS A 71 18.19 -18.43 -7.06
N GLY A 72 18.02 -17.59 -8.11
CA GLY A 72 19.11 -17.12 -8.96
C GLY A 72 19.67 -18.17 -9.90
N LYS A 73 18.90 -19.22 -10.27
CA LYS A 73 19.36 -20.35 -11.09
C LYS A 73 19.08 -20.15 -12.58
N SER A 74 17.86 -19.72 -12.95
CA SER A 74 17.45 -19.58 -14.34
C SER A 74 16.41 -18.46 -14.53
N ILE A 75 16.36 -17.90 -15.74
CA ILE A 75 15.33 -16.92 -16.13
C ILE A 75 14.23 -17.70 -16.88
N PRO A 76 12.97 -17.71 -16.38
CA PRO A 76 11.85 -18.32 -17.10
C PRO A 76 11.61 -17.64 -18.46
N GLU A 77 11.21 -18.43 -19.44
CA GLU A 77 10.95 -17.93 -20.82
C GLU A 77 9.96 -16.76 -20.83
N LYS A 78 8.93 -16.80 -20.00
CA LYS A 78 7.92 -15.73 -19.88
C LYS A 78 8.46 -14.40 -19.35
N ILE A 79 9.60 -14.38 -18.66
CA ILE A 79 10.32 -13.16 -18.28
C ILE A 79 11.12 -12.63 -19.46
N GLY A 80 11.65 -13.53 -20.28
CA GLY A 80 12.49 -13.20 -21.43
C GLY A 80 13.79 -12.52 -21.02
N SER A 81 14.19 -11.50 -21.80
CA SER A 81 15.40 -10.72 -21.56
C SER A 81 15.02 -9.28 -21.20
N PRO A 82 14.73 -8.96 -19.94
CA PRO A 82 14.39 -7.62 -19.53
C PRO A 82 15.59 -6.68 -19.67
N HIS A 83 15.31 -5.44 -20.03
CA HIS A 83 16.35 -4.42 -20.23
C HIS A 83 16.87 -3.86 -18.92
N GLY A 84 16.12 -3.98 -17.83
CA GLY A 84 16.50 -3.62 -16.47
C GLY A 84 15.49 -4.14 -15.46
N ALA A 85 15.78 -3.96 -14.17
CA ALA A 85 14.90 -4.42 -13.12
C ALA A 85 15.08 -3.65 -11.81
N VAL A 86 13.99 -3.59 -11.00
CA VAL A 86 14.05 -3.29 -9.58
C VAL A 86 13.46 -4.46 -8.80
N LEU A 87 14.22 -4.92 -7.81
CA LEU A 87 13.94 -6.11 -7.04
C LEU A 87 13.86 -5.76 -5.55
N TRP A 88 12.66 -5.62 -5.02
CA TRP A 88 12.42 -5.49 -3.58
C TRP A 88 12.32 -6.89 -2.97
N LEU A 89 13.48 -7.52 -2.78
CA LEU A 89 13.62 -8.89 -2.31
C LEU A 89 14.74 -8.99 -1.27
N THR A 90 14.51 -9.74 -0.21
CA THR A 90 15.53 -9.99 0.84
C THR A 90 16.81 -10.62 0.26
N GLU A 91 16.69 -11.53 -0.70
CA GLU A 91 17.82 -12.15 -1.40
C GLU A 91 17.92 -11.70 -2.87
N GLY A 92 17.52 -10.46 -3.16
CA GLY A 92 17.43 -9.92 -4.52
C GLY A 92 18.75 -9.92 -5.28
N GLN A 93 19.89 -9.92 -4.60
CA GLN A 93 21.21 -9.93 -5.24
C GLN A 93 21.46 -11.18 -6.09
N LYS A 94 20.92 -12.35 -5.72
CA LYS A 94 21.01 -13.59 -6.53
C LYS A 94 20.31 -13.41 -7.87
N VAL A 95 19.09 -12.84 -7.84
CA VAL A 95 18.30 -12.55 -9.03
C VAL A 95 18.93 -11.41 -9.85
N ALA A 96 19.45 -10.38 -9.19
CA ALA A 96 20.14 -9.29 -9.88
C ALA A 96 21.35 -9.80 -10.67
N ASN A 97 22.17 -10.67 -10.11
CA ASN A 97 23.31 -11.26 -10.80
C ASN A 97 22.91 -12.08 -12.04
N LEU A 98 21.76 -12.76 -11.98
CA LEU A 98 21.22 -13.49 -13.11
C LEU A 98 20.76 -12.56 -14.24
N LEU A 99 20.15 -11.44 -13.89
CA LEU A 99 19.59 -10.47 -14.85
C LEU A 99 20.61 -9.50 -15.43
N LYS A 100 21.74 -9.22 -14.77
CA LYS A 100 22.74 -8.23 -15.19
C LYS A 100 23.33 -8.49 -16.58
N LYS A 101 23.50 -9.75 -16.97
CA LYS A 101 24.12 -10.10 -18.25
C LYS A 101 23.30 -9.67 -19.46
N PRO A 102 21.96 -9.92 -19.52
CA PRO A 102 21.14 -9.48 -20.64
C PRO A 102 20.68 -8.03 -20.53
N ALA A 103 20.77 -7.38 -19.37
CA ALA A 103 20.22 -6.04 -19.14
C ALA A 103 21.09 -4.93 -19.75
N SER A 104 20.44 -3.95 -20.37
CA SER A 104 21.05 -2.71 -20.88
C SER A 104 20.86 -1.50 -19.96
N LEU A 105 19.98 -1.61 -18.97
CA LEU A 105 19.74 -0.67 -17.89
C LEU A 105 20.16 -1.29 -16.55
N PRO A 106 20.28 -0.48 -15.49
CA PRO A 106 20.58 -1.00 -14.16
C PRO A 106 19.59 -2.08 -13.72
N VAL A 107 20.13 -3.10 -13.02
CA VAL A 107 19.38 -4.08 -12.26
C VAL A 107 19.68 -3.81 -10.80
N VAL A 108 18.69 -3.27 -10.10
CA VAL A 108 18.82 -2.77 -8.74
C VAL A 108 18.12 -3.73 -7.77
N SER A 109 18.87 -4.20 -6.78
CA SER A 109 18.30 -4.96 -5.65
C SER A 109 18.21 -4.05 -4.45
N ILE A 110 17.00 -3.86 -3.93
CA ILE A 110 16.72 -3.00 -2.77
C ILE A 110 16.25 -3.89 -1.63
N THR A 111 16.84 -3.73 -0.46
CA THR A 111 16.41 -4.40 0.77
C THR A 111 15.02 -3.90 1.17
N PRO A 112 14.02 -4.79 1.35
CA PRO A 112 12.66 -4.37 1.71
C PRO A 112 12.55 -3.78 3.12
N PHE A 113 13.48 -4.12 4.01
CA PHE A 113 13.51 -3.71 5.42
C PHE A 113 14.91 -3.20 5.77
N PRO A 114 15.21 -1.93 5.44
CA PRO A 114 16.50 -1.33 5.76
C PRO A 114 16.61 -1.04 7.26
N GLU A 115 17.84 -0.86 7.74
CA GLU A 115 18.15 -0.44 9.11
C GLU A 115 18.09 1.08 9.29
N GLU A 116 17.93 1.82 8.21
CA GLU A 116 17.88 3.29 8.19
C GLU A 116 16.65 3.83 8.91
N GLN A 117 16.83 5.00 9.54
CA GLN A 117 15.77 5.74 10.28
C GLN A 117 14.97 6.68 9.34
N THR A 118 14.86 6.33 8.07
CA THR A 118 14.17 7.10 7.03
C THR A 118 12.86 6.43 6.68
N HIS A 119 11.85 7.20 6.31
CA HIS A 119 10.58 6.65 5.84
C HIS A 119 10.81 5.71 4.66
N LEU A 120 10.20 4.52 4.69
CA LEU A 120 10.51 3.43 3.76
C LEU A 120 10.32 3.83 2.29
N ALA A 121 9.26 4.57 1.95
CA ALA A 121 9.04 5.03 0.58
C ALA A 121 10.11 6.04 0.11
N GLU A 122 10.60 6.90 1.01
CA GLU A 122 11.71 7.81 0.72
C GLU A 122 13.01 7.04 0.50
N TYR A 123 13.30 6.08 1.36
CA TYR A 123 14.44 5.18 1.19
C TYR A 123 14.43 4.51 -0.21
N TYR A 124 13.28 4.01 -0.65
CA TYR A 124 13.16 3.40 -1.98
C TYR A 124 13.40 4.38 -3.12
N CYS A 125 12.91 5.60 -3.00
CA CYS A 125 13.17 6.65 -4.00
C CYS A 125 14.66 7.01 -4.05
N LEU A 126 15.31 7.21 -2.90
CA LEU A 126 16.74 7.54 -2.81
C LEU A 126 17.62 6.41 -3.36
N ALA A 127 17.27 5.15 -3.05
CA ALA A 127 17.96 3.98 -3.59
C ALA A 127 17.88 3.93 -5.13
N LEU A 128 16.74 4.27 -5.72
CA LEU A 128 16.61 4.34 -7.19
C LEU A 128 17.32 5.54 -7.80
N GLN A 129 17.32 6.69 -7.13
CA GLN A 129 17.99 7.92 -7.61
C GLN A 129 19.50 7.70 -7.82
N SER A 130 20.11 6.79 -7.06
CA SER A 130 21.51 6.41 -7.23
C SER A 130 21.80 5.68 -8.56
N HIS A 131 20.78 5.19 -9.25
CA HIS A 131 20.91 4.38 -10.47
C HIS A 131 20.16 4.94 -11.67
N PHE A 132 19.15 5.78 -11.46
CA PHE A 132 18.29 6.37 -12.48
C PHE A 132 18.15 7.88 -12.26
N PRO A 133 18.06 8.70 -13.32
CA PRO A 133 17.90 10.14 -13.19
C PRO A 133 16.47 10.53 -12.79
N ILE A 134 15.95 9.93 -11.73
CA ILE A 134 14.61 10.24 -11.22
C ILE A 134 14.61 11.53 -10.40
N THR A 135 13.53 12.29 -10.50
CA THR A 135 13.26 13.43 -9.64
C THR A 135 12.27 12.98 -8.56
N ILE A 136 12.68 13.09 -7.30
CA ILE A 136 11.83 12.79 -6.14
C ILE A 136 11.02 14.06 -5.85
N PRO A 137 9.67 14.01 -5.80
CA PRO A 137 8.87 15.16 -5.42
C PRO A 137 9.12 15.53 -3.95
N GLN A 138 8.85 16.78 -3.60
CA GLN A 138 8.99 17.26 -2.21
C GLN A 138 8.06 16.49 -1.28
N GLU A 139 6.82 16.26 -1.72
CA GLU A 139 5.85 15.42 -1.03
C GLU A 139 5.63 14.14 -1.83
N LEU A 140 5.94 12.98 -1.24
CA LEU A 140 5.75 11.69 -1.92
C LEU A 140 4.28 11.39 -2.26
N SER A 141 3.35 11.99 -1.54
CA SER A 141 1.92 11.95 -1.86
C SER A 141 1.55 12.63 -3.18
N ASP A 142 2.45 13.42 -3.79
CA ASP A 142 2.27 13.96 -5.13
C ASP A 142 2.37 12.91 -6.24
N CYS A 143 2.90 11.73 -5.91
CA CYS A 143 2.87 10.57 -6.79
C CYS A 143 1.51 9.87 -6.83
N PHE A 144 0.55 10.28 -6.01
CA PHE A 144 -0.75 9.63 -5.85
C PHE A 144 -1.84 10.40 -6.60
N PRO A 145 -2.91 9.72 -7.04
CA PRO A 145 -3.99 10.39 -7.72
C PRO A 145 -4.64 11.44 -6.82
N ALA A 146 -4.83 12.64 -7.34
CA ALA A 146 -5.71 13.60 -6.70
C ALA A 146 -7.15 13.13 -6.86
N ARG A 147 -7.92 13.12 -5.79
CA ARG A 147 -9.33 12.75 -5.83
C ARG A 147 -10.13 13.64 -4.89
N GLU A 148 -11.24 14.15 -5.39
CA GLU A 148 -12.29 14.71 -4.55
C GLU A 148 -13.19 13.57 -4.10
N THR A 149 -13.37 13.43 -2.79
CA THR A 149 -14.25 12.40 -2.22
C THR A 149 -15.65 12.99 -2.09
N GLU A 150 -16.59 12.53 -2.89
CA GLU A 150 -18.02 12.90 -2.81
C GLU A 150 -18.81 11.95 -1.89
N GLY A 151 -18.14 11.08 -1.17
CA GLY A 151 -18.75 10.06 -0.34
C GLY A 151 -19.51 10.61 0.86
N GLN A 152 -20.53 9.89 1.30
CA GLN A 152 -21.35 10.26 2.47
C GLN A 152 -21.18 9.28 3.64
N TYR A 153 -20.30 8.28 3.53
CA TYR A 153 -20.08 7.25 4.56
C TYR A 153 -18.63 7.24 5.06
N ALA A 154 -18.48 6.83 6.29
CA ALA A 154 -17.18 6.54 6.88
C ALA A 154 -16.93 5.03 6.92
N LEU A 155 -15.66 4.64 6.81
CA LEU A 155 -15.22 3.24 6.91
C LEU A 155 -14.25 3.06 8.06
N ILE A 156 -14.44 2.00 8.83
CA ILE A 156 -13.54 1.58 9.90
C ILE A 156 -12.95 0.21 9.55
N HIS A 157 -11.64 0.08 9.62
CA HIS A 157 -10.96 -1.22 9.49
C HIS A 157 -10.32 -1.59 10.84
N PRO A 158 -10.95 -2.49 11.63
CA PRO A 158 -10.48 -2.83 12.97
C PRO A 158 -9.31 -3.79 12.99
N GLY A 159 -9.01 -4.42 11.84
CA GLY A 159 -7.96 -5.41 11.69
C GLY A 159 -6.60 -4.87 11.32
N SER A 160 -5.63 -5.77 11.36
CA SER A 160 -4.27 -5.57 10.82
C SER A 160 -3.57 -6.91 10.62
N GLY A 161 -2.37 -6.89 10.03
CA GLY A 161 -1.53 -8.09 9.88
C GLY A 161 -1.13 -8.75 11.21
N SER A 162 -1.20 -8.02 12.34
CA SER A 162 -0.84 -8.53 13.67
C SER A 162 -1.88 -8.11 14.72
N PRO A 163 -2.44 -9.04 15.51
CA PRO A 163 -3.42 -8.71 16.57
C PRO A 163 -2.90 -7.68 17.59
N GLY A 164 -1.59 -7.64 17.83
CA GLY A 164 -0.99 -6.68 18.76
C GLY A 164 -1.09 -5.20 18.33
N LYS A 165 -1.41 -4.95 17.05
CA LYS A 165 -1.63 -3.61 16.49
C LYS A 165 -3.09 -3.15 16.63
N ASN A 166 -4.02 -4.06 16.94
CA ASN A 166 -5.45 -3.78 17.00
C ASN A 166 -5.84 -3.19 18.35
N TYR A 167 -6.82 -2.31 18.33
CA TYR A 167 -7.56 -1.87 19.53
C TYR A 167 -8.68 -2.87 19.84
N SER A 168 -9.40 -2.66 20.94
CA SER A 168 -10.50 -3.56 21.31
C SER A 168 -11.69 -3.41 20.34
N PRO A 169 -12.50 -4.45 20.13
CA PRO A 169 -13.75 -4.33 19.38
C PRO A 169 -14.67 -3.25 19.95
N GLN A 170 -14.69 -3.10 21.27
CA GLN A 170 -15.47 -2.07 21.95
C GLN A 170 -15.02 -0.66 21.56
N PHE A 171 -13.72 -0.40 21.42
CA PHE A 171 -13.19 0.88 20.94
C PHE A 171 -13.80 1.26 19.59
N TYR A 172 -13.79 0.36 18.62
CA TYR A 172 -14.32 0.64 17.28
C TYR A 172 -15.84 0.83 17.27
N ARG A 173 -16.57 0.12 18.11
CA ARG A 173 -18.02 0.31 18.25
C ARG A 173 -18.36 1.67 18.86
N VAL A 174 -17.62 2.11 19.87
CA VAL A 174 -17.76 3.45 20.46
C VAL A 174 -17.47 4.50 19.38
N LEU A 175 -16.35 4.36 18.68
CA LEU A 175 -15.97 5.25 17.59
C LEU A 175 -17.06 5.33 16.49
N ALA A 176 -17.59 4.19 16.04
CA ALA A 176 -18.63 4.16 15.02
C ALA A 176 -19.91 4.86 15.50
N LYS A 177 -20.31 4.67 16.77
CA LYS A 177 -21.45 5.34 17.38
C LYS A 177 -21.26 6.87 17.39
N GLU A 178 -20.08 7.35 17.78
CA GLU A 178 -19.77 8.77 17.87
C GLU A 178 -19.71 9.42 16.49
N LEU A 179 -19.14 8.73 15.49
CA LEU A 179 -19.14 9.19 14.10
C LEU A 179 -20.57 9.37 13.56
N ARG A 180 -21.48 8.41 13.84
CA ARG A 180 -22.89 8.51 13.41
C ARG A 180 -23.64 9.67 14.07
N GLN A 181 -23.22 10.08 15.24
CA GLN A 181 -23.80 11.21 15.96
C GLN A 181 -23.26 12.56 15.49
N SER A 182 -22.16 12.57 14.74
CA SER A 182 -21.54 13.78 14.18
C SER A 182 -21.91 13.95 12.69
N CYS A 183 -20.94 13.84 11.79
CA CYS A 183 -21.09 14.17 10.37
C CYS A 183 -21.20 12.94 9.45
N TYR A 184 -21.14 11.71 9.99
CA TYR A 184 -21.12 10.47 9.21
C TYR A 184 -22.31 9.58 9.57
N PRO A 185 -23.51 9.81 8.99
CA PRO A 185 -24.70 9.01 9.34
C PRO A 185 -24.55 7.54 9.01
N GLU A 186 -23.73 7.21 8.00
CA GLU A 186 -23.42 5.85 7.61
C GLU A 186 -21.97 5.52 7.94
N VAL A 187 -21.78 4.50 8.81
CA VAL A 187 -20.46 4.00 9.19
C VAL A 187 -20.43 2.50 8.99
N GLY A 188 -19.54 2.04 8.09
CA GLY A 188 -19.31 0.64 7.78
C GLY A 188 -17.97 0.14 8.32
N PHE A 189 -17.91 -1.16 8.56
CA PHE A 189 -16.68 -1.88 8.92
C PHE A 189 -16.16 -2.66 7.72
N ILE A 190 -14.86 -2.66 7.50
CA ILE A 190 -14.22 -3.48 6.48
C ILE A 190 -13.70 -4.75 7.15
N PHE A 191 -14.14 -5.90 6.65
CA PHE A 191 -13.64 -7.21 7.04
C PHE A 191 -13.08 -7.93 5.82
N GLY A 192 -11.83 -8.37 5.94
CA GLY A 192 -11.20 -9.31 5.02
C GLY A 192 -11.08 -10.70 5.66
N PRO A 193 -10.46 -11.66 4.96
CA PRO A 193 -10.26 -13.02 5.47
C PRO A 193 -9.54 -13.07 6.84
N ALA A 194 -8.63 -12.14 7.08
CA ALA A 194 -7.89 -12.09 8.35
C ALA A 194 -8.78 -11.67 9.52
N GLU A 195 -9.72 -10.76 9.32
CA GLU A 195 -10.68 -10.32 10.33
C GLU A 195 -11.72 -11.43 10.59
N GLU A 196 -12.20 -12.09 9.54
CA GLU A 196 -13.13 -13.21 9.67
C GLU A 196 -12.54 -14.40 10.45
N GLU A 197 -11.24 -14.65 10.29
CA GLU A 197 -10.54 -15.72 11.00
C GLU A 197 -10.21 -15.36 12.46
N LYS A 198 -9.88 -14.08 12.75
CA LYS A 198 -9.26 -13.66 14.01
C LYS A 198 -10.16 -12.84 14.92
N MET A 199 -11.25 -12.28 14.40
CA MET A 199 -12.18 -11.47 15.16
C MET A 199 -13.50 -12.22 15.39
N ASN A 200 -14.10 -12.02 16.55
CA ASN A 200 -15.43 -12.58 16.78
C ASN A 200 -16.48 -11.71 16.08
N ALA A 201 -17.20 -12.28 15.12
CA ALA A 201 -18.25 -11.58 14.38
C ALA A 201 -19.37 -11.06 15.30
N GLU A 202 -19.61 -11.70 16.47
CA GLU A 202 -20.61 -11.25 17.45
C GLU A 202 -20.26 -9.89 18.05
N ASP A 203 -18.97 -9.54 18.14
CA ASP A 203 -18.53 -8.24 18.63
C ASP A 203 -19.00 -7.07 17.74
N PHE A 204 -19.37 -7.36 16.50
CA PHE A 204 -19.86 -6.39 15.50
C PHE A 204 -21.31 -6.69 15.06
N ALA A 205 -22.06 -7.43 15.86
CA ALA A 205 -23.45 -7.76 15.55
C ALA A 205 -24.31 -6.49 15.40
N GLY A 206 -25.06 -6.42 14.30
CA GLY A 206 -25.90 -5.26 13.97
C GLY A 206 -25.18 -4.11 13.26
N GLU A 207 -23.88 -4.19 13.06
CA GLU A 207 -23.11 -3.21 12.31
C GLU A 207 -23.17 -3.49 10.80
N TRP A 208 -23.01 -2.44 9.99
CA TRP A 208 -22.81 -2.59 8.54
C TRP A 208 -21.39 -3.08 8.28
N ILE A 209 -21.25 -4.27 7.68
CA ILE A 209 -19.97 -4.91 7.41
C ILE A 209 -19.79 -5.10 5.91
N GLU A 210 -18.75 -4.49 5.35
CA GLU A 210 -18.32 -4.66 3.97
C GLU A 210 -17.25 -5.75 3.87
N ARG A 211 -17.40 -6.62 2.86
CA ARG A 211 -16.48 -7.72 2.54
C ARG A 211 -16.04 -7.64 1.09
N PRO A 212 -15.08 -6.76 0.78
CA PRO A 212 -14.60 -6.63 -0.59
C PRO A 212 -14.05 -7.96 -1.10
N LYS A 213 -14.51 -8.40 -2.27
CA LYS A 213 -14.12 -9.68 -2.87
C LYS A 213 -12.64 -9.76 -3.27
N ASP A 214 -12.01 -8.63 -3.52
CA ASP A 214 -10.60 -8.48 -3.89
C ASP A 214 -10.10 -7.05 -3.57
N VAL A 215 -8.81 -6.82 -3.77
CA VAL A 215 -8.18 -5.50 -3.47
C VAL A 215 -8.64 -4.38 -4.41
N GLU A 216 -9.13 -4.69 -5.61
CA GLU A 216 -9.69 -3.68 -6.53
C GLU A 216 -11.08 -3.24 -6.06
N ALA A 217 -11.91 -4.17 -5.61
CA ALA A 217 -13.19 -3.87 -4.97
C ALA A 217 -12.97 -3.05 -3.68
N LEU A 218 -11.95 -3.40 -2.89
CA LEU A 218 -11.54 -2.62 -1.71
C LEU A 218 -11.12 -1.20 -2.10
N ALA A 219 -10.30 -1.02 -3.14
CA ALA A 219 -9.90 0.30 -3.62
C ALA A 219 -11.11 1.13 -4.07
N GLY A 220 -12.08 0.52 -4.75
CA GLY A 220 -13.34 1.17 -5.13
C GLY A 220 -14.17 1.61 -3.92
N LEU A 221 -14.33 0.74 -2.94
CA LEU A 221 -15.04 1.03 -1.68
C LEU A 221 -14.36 2.18 -0.92
N LEU A 222 -13.05 2.13 -0.73
CA LEU A 222 -12.27 3.19 -0.08
C LEU A 222 -12.39 4.52 -0.83
N SER A 223 -12.30 4.49 -2.16
CA SER A 223 -12.44 5.69 -2.97
C SER A 223 -13.80 6.38 -2.85
N GLY A 224 -14.86 5.65 -2.54
CA GLY A 224 -16.20 6.19 -2.32
C GLY A 224 -16.43 6.73 -0.90
N ALA A 225 -15.53 6.49 0.04
CA ALA A 225 -15.67 6.92 1.43
C ALA A 225 -15.24 8.38 1.63
N SER A 226 -15.94 9.10 2.48
CA SER A 226 -15.56 10.46 2.92
C SER A 226 -14.56 10.44 4.09
N LEU A 227 -14.44 9.31 4.79
CA LEU A 227 -13.49 9.10 5.87
C LEU A 227 -13.11 7.62 5.95
N TYR A 228 -11.85 7.36 6.22
CA TYR A 228 -11.36 6.04 6.61
C TYR A 228 -10.60 6.15 7.94
N ILE A 229 -10.88 5.22 8.86
CA ILE A 229 -10.13 5.07 10.11
C ILE A 229 -9.70 3.61 10.25
N GLY A 230 -8.43 3.36 10.49
CA GLY A 230 -7.93 1.99 10.66
C GLY A 230 -6.56 1.92 11.31
N ASN A 231 -6.11 0.70 11.58
CA ASN A 231 -4.78 0.46 12.14
C ASN A 231 -3.71 0.55 11.04
N ASP A 232 -2.43 0.55 11.43
CA ASP A 232 -1.31 0.33 10.52
C ASP A 232 -1.46 -1.01 9.79
N SER A 233 -1.94 -0.94 8.55
CA SER A 233 -2.28 -2.08 7.70
C SER A 233 -2.22 -1.74 6.22
N GLY A 234 -2.18 -2.77 5.36
CA GLY A 234 -2.24 -2.59 3.91
C GLY A 234 -3.50 -1.87 3.42
N VAL A 235 -4.63 -2.01 4.14
CA VAL A 235 -5.89 -1.31 3.84
C VAL A 235 -5.72 0.19 4.06
N SER A 236 -5.06 0.61 5.14
CA SER A 236 -4.79 2.01 5.44
C SER A 236 -3.86 2.65 4.40
N HIS A 237 -2.83 1.93 3.95
CA HIS A 237 -1.97 2.40 2.85
C HIS A 237 -2.76 2.59 1.56
N LEU A 238 -3.69 1.68 1.27
CA LEU A 238 -4.54 1.80 0.09
C LEU A 238 -5.51 2.98 0.21
N ALA A 239 -6.09 3.21 1.38
CA ALA A 239 -6.97 4.36 1.65
C ALA A 239 -6.25 5.69 1.40
N GLY A 240 -5.04 5.86 1.95
CA GLY A 240 -4.22 7.05 1.70
C GLY A 240 -3.86 7.22 0.23
N PHE A 241 -3.51 6.12 -0.46
CA PHE A 241 -3.16 6.15 -1.88
C PHE A 241 -4.34 6.57 -2.78
N VAL A 242 -5.53 6.04 -2.55
CA VAL A 242 -6.72 6.40 -3.35
C VAL A 242 -7.29 7.78 -3.02
N GLY A 243 -6.70 8.49 -2.05
CA GLY A 243 -7.03 9.86 -1.69
C GLY A 243 -8.16 10.02 -0.67
N THR A 244 -8.60 8.94 -0.04
CA THR A 244 -9.59 9.00 1.05
C THR A 244 -9.00 9.73 2.25
N PRO A 245 -9.70 10.72 2.85
CA PRO A 245 -9.31 11.28 4.14
C PRO A 245 -9.14 10.16 5.16
N THR A 246 -7.93 10.03 5.71
CA THR A 246 -7.49 8.83 6.42
C THR A 246 -6.91 9.16 7.78
N ILE A 247 -7.41 8.50 8.84
CA ILE A 247 -6.81 8.51 10.17
C ILE A 247 -6.25 7.12 10.43
N VAL A 248 -4.95 7.04 10.71
CA VAL A 248 -4.26 5.77 10.95
C VAL A 248 -3.81 5.68 12.40
N LEU A 249 -4.14 4.57 13.03
CA LEU A 249 -3.84 4.28 14.42
C LEU A 249 -2.61 3.39 14.52
N TYR A 250 -1.58 3.90 15.19
CA TYR A 250 -0.31 3.19 15.43
C TYR A 250 -0.18 2.85 16.90
N LYS A 251 -0.28 1.57 17.23
CA LYS A 251 -0.16 1.07 18.60
C LYS A 251 1.26 0.61 18.93
N THR A 252 1.96 0.03 17.97
CA THR A 252 3.28 -0.61 18.19
C THR A 252 4.31 -0.25 17.13
N THR A 253 3.91 0.27 15.99
CA THR A 253 4.80 0.64 14.87
C THR A 253 5.04 2.14 14.85
N ASP A 254 6.20 2.55 14.31
CA ASP A 254 6.56 3.97 14.18
C ASP A 254 6.10 4.51 12.81
N PRO A 255 5.18 5.48 12.77
CA PRO A 255 4.73 6.08 11.51
C PRO A 255 5.83 6.88 10.79
N LYS A 256 6.91 7.27 11.47
CA LYS A 256 8.05 7.89 10.82
C LYS A 256 8.74 6.97 9.83
N LEU A 257 8.68 5.65 10.07
CA LEU A 257 9.29 4.64 9.21
C LEU A 257 8.28 4.03 8.25
N TRP A 258 7.06 3.74 8.72
CA TRP A 258 6.05 2.96 8.04
C TRP A 258 4.75 3.74 7.79
N GLY A 259 4.78 5.06 7.91
CA GLY A 259 3.59 5.89 7.82
C GLY A 259 2.84 5.73 6.51
N VAL A 260 1.54 5.75 6.60
CA VAL A 260 0.67 5.82 5.43
C VAL A 260 0.88 7.15 4.72
N LEU A 261 1.11 7.12 3.42
CA LEU A 261 1.20 8.32 2.60
C LEU A 261 -0.15 8.66 1.98
N GLY A 262 -0.45 9.94 1.85
CA GLY A 262 -1.68 10.42 1.21
C GLY A 262 -1.81 11.93 1.35
N LYS A 263 -2.72 12.54 0.58
CA LYS A 263 -2.94 14.00 0.60
C LYS A 263 -3.59 14.49 1.89
N LYS A 264 -4.45 13.68 2.50
CA LYS A 264 -5.17 14.00 3.74
C LYS A 264 -5.08 12.81 4.69
N VAL A 265 -3.91 12.65 5.32
CA VAL A 265 -3.62 11.55 6.25
C VAL A 265 -3.16 12.10 7.60
N VAL A 266 -3.71 11.56 8.67
CA VAL A 266 -3.29 11.83 10.05
C VAL A 266 -2.84 10.54 10.72
N HIS A 267 -1.71 10.58 11.40
CA HIS A 267 -1.16 9.48 12.17
C HIS A 267 -1.38 9.72 13.67
N ILE A 268 -2.05 8.80 14.35
CA ILE A 268 -2.25 8.82 15.79
C ILE A 268 -1.46 7.66 16.40
N SER A 269 -0.46 8.01 17.23
CA SER A 269 0.43 7.03 17.87
C SER A 269 0.16 7.01 19.38
N ASP A 270 -0.80 6.20 19.80
CA ASP A 270 -1.09 5.98 21.21
C ASP A 270 -1.70 4.58 21.44
N ALA A 271 -1.23 3.89 22.47
CA ALA A 271 -1.78 2.58 22.84
C ALA A 271 -3.03 2.69 23.74
N ASN A 272 -3.29 3.88 24.32
CA ASN A 272 -4.46 4.12 25.15
C ASN A 272 -5.66 4.49 24.30
N GLU A 273 -6.71 3.68 24.38
CA GLU A 273 -7.93 3.85 23.58
C GLU A 273 -8.65 5.18 23.82
N GLY A 274 -8.69 5.66 25.07
CA GLY A 274 -9.31 6.95 25.39
C GLY A 274 -8.57 8.14 24.83
N VAL A 275 -7.23 8.09 24.84
CA VAL A 275 -6.38 9.13 24.22
C VAL A 275 -6.55 9.09 22.71
N ALA A 276 -6.47 7.91 22.09
CA ALA A 276 -6.66 7.75 20.65
C ALA A 276 -8.01 8.31 20.19
N LEU A 277 -9.10 8.02 20.92
CA LEU A 277 -10.44 8.54 20.62
C LEU A 277 -10.48 10.06 20.69
N CYS A 278 -9.89 10.66 21.72
CA CYS A 278 -9.79 12.11 21.87
C CYS A 278 -9.03 12.76 20.71
N GLU A 279 -7.91 12.17 20.27
CA GLU A 279 -7.14 12.70 19.14
C GLU A 279 -7.91 12.57 17.81
N ILE A 280 -8.66 11.47 17.59
CA ILE A 280 -9.55 11.34 16.44
C ILE A 280 -10.54 12.50 16.39
N HIS A 281 -11.21 12.81 17.51
CA HIS A 281 -12.19 13.90 17.57
C HIS A 281 -11.56 15.28 17.28
N LYS A 282 -10.36 15.53 17.78
CA LYS A 282 -9.63 16.76 17.46
C LYS A 282 -9.36 16.87 15.95
N CYS A 283 -8.93 15.78 15.31
CA CYS A 283 -8.67 15.75 13.88
C CYS A 283 -9.96 16.02 13.08
N LEU A 284 -11.07 15.37 13.42
CA LEU A 284 -12.35 15.54 12.75
C LEU A 284 -12.86 17.00 12.90
N SER A 285 -12.81 17.54 14.11
CA SER A 285 -13.21 18.94 14.36
C SER A 285 -12.32 19.96 13.63
N TYR A 286 -11.05 19.63 13.37
CA TYR A 286 -10.18 20.46 12.55
C TYR A 286 -10.60 20.39 11.08
N TRP A 287 -10.85 19.21 10.54
CA TRP A 287 -11.23 19.02 9.13
C TRP A 287 -12.60 19.64 8.79
N GLU A 288 -13.57 19.61 9.74
CA GLU A 288 -14.87 20.27 9.59
C GLU A 288 -14.78 21.79 9.46
N ARG A 289 -13.75 22.41 10.04
CA ARG A 289 -13.54 23.86 9.97
C ARG A 289 -12.85 24.32 8.69
N GLU A 290 -12.16 23.40 7.99
CA GLU A 290 -11.47 23.69 6.73
C GLU A 290 -12.32 23.36 5.49
N SER A 291 -13.45 22.66 5.67
CA SER A 291 -14.40 22.29 4.60
C SER A 291 -15.46 23.38 4.45
#